data_9108c31281158151682341230d4f26fb
#
_entry.id   9108c31281158151682341230d4f26fb
#
_cell.length_a   1.000
_cell.length_b   1.000
_cell.length_c   1.000
_cell.angle_alpha   90.00
_cell.angle_beta   90.00
_cell.angle_gamma   90.00
#
_symmetry.space_group_name_H-M   'P 1'
#
loop_
_entity.id
_entity.type
_entity.pdbx_description
1 polymer ?
#
loop_
_entity_poly.entity_id
_entity_poly.type
_entity_poly.pdbx_seq_one_letter_code
_entity_poly.pdbx_strand_id
1 'polypeptide(L)'
;MQFQKQSKATDKEKEFDLESFASMCKALGHPARVMIINYLKRTDRCLCGDIVDLLPLAQSTVSQHLKCLKEAGFIIGNVEGPRTCYCLDKVKLEKFSRMAAELELSSQI
;
A
#
# COMPACT_ATOMS: atom_id res chain seq x y z
N MET A 1 -20.16 23.44 3.51
CA MET A 1 -20.18 22.48 3.71
C MET A 1 -20.20 22.04 4.90
N GLN A 2 -20.73 21.32 5.25
CA GLN A 2 -20.80 20.88 6.37
C GLN A 2 -20.63 19.55 6.50
N PHE A 3 -20.17 18.90 5.57
CA PHE A 3 -19.99 17.52 5.72
C PHE A 3 -19.10 17.24 6.86
N GLN A 4 -18.42 18.24 7.30
CA GLN A 4 -17.55 17.91 8.33
C GLN A 4 -18.20 17.81 9.62
N LYS A 5 -19.19 18.44 9.86
CA LYS A 5 -19.67 18.36 11.09
C LYS A 5 -20.27 17.17 11.46
N GLN A 6 -20.68 16.42 10.65
CA GLN A 6 -21.29 15.28 11.09
C GLN A 6 -20.41 14.25 11.34
N SER A 7 -19.16 14.40 11.44
CA SER A 7 -18.32 13.29 11.63
C SER A 7 -18.46 12.75 12.98
N LYS A 8 -19.19 11.73 13.17
CA LYS A 8 -19.26 11.11 14.39
C LYS A 8 -18.36 9.94 14.38
N ALA A 9 -18.23 9.24 15.40
CA ALA A 9 -17.34 8.09 15.46
C ALA A 9 -17.64 7.09 14.37
N THR A 10 -18.90 6.81 14.18
CA THR A 10 -19.23 5.86 13.14
C THR A 10 -18.95 6.40 11.78
N ASP A 11 -19.13 7.68 11.60
CA ASP A 11 -18.85 8.25 10.32
C ASP A 11 -17.36 8.31 10.09
N LYS A 12 -16.60 8.39 11.17
CA LYS A 12 -15.21 8.42 11.00
C LYS A 12 -14.68 7.20 10.36
N GLU A 13 -15.23 6.06 10.63
CA GLU A 13 -14.77 4.87 10.00
C GLU A 13 -15.06 4.86 8.53
N LYS A 14 -16.07 5.58 8.12
CA LYS A 14 -16.41 5.60 6.72
C LYS A 14 -15.88 6.82 6.06
N GLU A 15 -15.34 7.71 6.83
CA GLU A 15 -14.89 8.94 6.28
C GLU A 15 -13.71 8.73 5.36
N PHE A 16 -13.71 9.42 4.24
CA PHE A 16 -12.61 9.30 3.31
C PHE A 16 -11.46 10.15 3.81
N ASP A 17 -10.38 9.52 4.19
CA ASP A 17 -9.21 10.20 4.70
C ASP A 17 -8.33 10.62 3.54
N LEU A 18 -8.43 11.85 3.14
CA LEU A 18 -7.72 12.36 1.98
C LEU A 18 -6.21 12.24 2.09
N GLU A 19 -5.68 12.57 3.24
CA GLU A 19 -4.23 12.50 3.39
C GLU A 19 -3.72 11.08 3.36
N SER A 20 -4.44 10.20 3.99
CA SER A 20 -4.05 8.80 3.98
C SER A 20 -4.13 8.22 2.58
N PHE A 21 -5.20 8.54 1.86
CA PHE A 21 -5.36 8.03 0.51
C PHE A 21 -4.27 8.59 -0.41
N ALA A 22 -3.99 9.87 -0.31
CA ALA A 22 -2.96 10.48 -1.16
C ALA A 22 -1.60 9.86 -0.87
N SER A 23 -1.31 9.58 0.38
CA SER A 23 -0.06 8.95 0.77
C SER A 23 0.05 7.56 0.17
N MET A 24 -1.05 6.81 0.17
CA MET A 24 -1.05 5.48 -0.42
C MET A 24 -0.86 5.56 -1.94
N CYS A 25 -1.50 6.53 -2.58
CA CYS A 25 -1.33 6.72 -4.01
C CYS A 25 0.12 7.04 -4.35
N LYS A 26 0.73 7.88 -3.53
CA LYS A 26 2.11 8.26 -3.77
C LYS A 26 3.03 7.05 -3.65
N ALA A 27 2.77 6.21 -2.67
CA ALA A 27 3.59 5.02 -2.47
C ALA A 27 3.48 4.06 -3.64
N LEU A 28 2.33 4.02 -4.30
CA LEU A 28 2.15 3.14 -5.44
C LEU A 28 2.49 3.81 -6.77
N GLY A 29 2.97 5.02 -6.73
CA GLY A 29 3.21 5.79 -7.94
C GLY A 29 4.52 5.50 -8.64
N HIS A 30 4.95 4.25 -8.64
CA HIS A 30 6.18 3.86 -9.34
C HIS A 30 5.99 2.42 -9.82
N PRO A 31 6.32 2.13 -11.09
CA PRO A 31 6.09 0.78 -11.62
C PRO A 31 6.74 -0.33 -10.79
N ALA A 32 7.92 -0.09 -10.27
CA ALA A 32 8.59 -1.11 -9.48
C ALA A 32 7.81 -1.44 -8.22
N ARG A 33 7.19 -0.44 -7.61
CA ARG A 33 6.44 -0.68 -6.39
C ARG A 33 5.16 -1.44 -6.66
N VAL A 34 4.50 -1.13 -7.76
CA VAL A 34 3.30 -1.89 -8.14
C VAL A 34 3.68 -3.33 -8.44
N MET A 35 4.84 -3.52 -9.08
CA MET A 35 5.31 -4.85 -9.37
C MET A 35 5.53 -5.65 -8.09
N ILE A 36 6.11 -5.03 -7.08
CA ILE A 36 6.35 -5.68 -5.81
C ILE A 36 5.03 -6.11 -5.17
N ILE A 37 4.05 -5.21 -5.15
CA ILE A 37 2.76 -5.53 -4.57
C ILE A 37 2.09 -6.67 -5.32
N ASN A 38 2.12 -6.63 -6.65
CA ASN A 38 1.51 -7.68 -7.44
C ASN A 38 2.19 -9.01 -7.20
N TYR A 39 3.50 -9.00 -7.05
CA TYR A 39 4.22 -10.22 -6.81
C TYR A 39 3.83 -10.82 -5.46
N LEU A 40 3.79 -10.00 -4.42
CA LEU A 40 3.43 -10.47 -3.09
C LEU A 40 1.98 -10.96 -3.06
N LYS A 41 1.11 -10.29 -3.80
CA LYS A 41 -0.28 -10.70 -3.85
C LYS A 41 -0.42 -12.06 -4.54
N ARG A 42 0.32 -12.23 -5.62
CA ARG A 42 0.22 -13.45 -6.39
C ARG A 42 0.79 -14.67 -5.68
N THR A 43 1.93 -14.49 -5.02
CA THR A 43 2.55 -15.60 -4.33
C THR A 43 1.86 -15.89 -3.01
N ASP A 44 1.19 -14.87 -2.46
CA ASP A 44 0.46 -15.03 -1.20
C ASP A 44 1.33 -15.53 -0.06
N ARG A 45 2.55 -15.05 0.03
CA ARG A 45 3.40 -15.38 1.14
C ARG A 45 4.48 -14.35 1.26
N CYS A 46 5.16 -14.35 2.39
CA CYS A 46 6.22 -13.39 2.64
C CYS A 46 7.49 -13.77 1.90
N LEU A 47 8.25 -12.76 1.56
CA LEU A 47 9.49 -12.96 0.85
C LEU A 47 10.65 -12.49 1.69
N CYS A 48 11.68 -13.31 1.80
CA CYS A 48 12.84 -13.01 2.60
C CYS A 48 14.07 -12.97 1.73
N GLY A 49 14.46 -11.78 1.33
CA GLY A 49 15.71 -11.62 0.60
C GLY A 49 15.62 -11.86 -0.90
N ASP A 50 14.52 -12.41 -1.37
CA ASP A 50 14.42 -12.71 -2.78
C ASP A 50 13.92 -11.58 -3.63
N ILE A 51 13.33 -10.60 -3.00
CA ILE A 51 12.67 -9.57 -3.75
C ILE A 51 13.61 -8.71 -4.55
N VAL A 52 14.87 -8.66 -4.13
CA VAL A 52 15.86 -7.90 -4.87
C VAL A 52 16.08 -8.48 -6.25
N ASP A 53 15.96 -9.80 -6.36
CA ASP A 53 16.21 -10.46 -7.63
C ASP A 53 15.06 -10.32 -8.62
N LEU A 54 13.93 -9.79 -8.18
CA LEU A 54 12.80 -9.64 -9.06
C LEU A 54 12.89 -8.41 -9.94
N LEU A 55 13.72 -7.48 -9.57
CA LEU A 55 13.79 -6.21 -10.25
C LEU A 55 15.17 -5.98 -10.82
N PRO A 56 15.27 -5.45 -12.01
CA PRO A 56 16.56 -5.17 -12.62
C PRO A 56 17.09 -3.85 -12.10
N LEU A 57 17.17 -3.74 -10.79
CA LEU A 57 17.59 -2.51 -10.13
C LEU A 57 18.64 -2.84 -9.08
N ALA A 58 19.41 -1.82 -8.73
CA ALA A 58 20.39 -1.97 -7.67
C ALA A 58 19.70 -2.25 -6.36
N GLN A 59 20.39 -2.97 -5.47
CA GLN A 59 19.82 -3.32 -4.19
C GLN A 59 19.39 -2.09 -3.39
N SER A 60 20.18 -1.02 -3.45
CA SER A 60 19.82 0.17 -2.69
C SER A 60 18.52 0.79 -3.20
N THR A 61 18.30 0.70 -4.51
CA THR A 61 17.05 1.23 -5.09
C THR A 61 15.87 0.38 -4.68
N VAL A 62 16.05 -0.94 -4.68
CA VAL A 62 14.98 -1.82 -4.25
C VAL A 62 14.64 -1.57 -2.78
N SER A 63 15.67 -1.35 -1.96
CA SER A 63 15.46 -1.06 -0.56
C SER A 63 14.67 0.22 -0.35
N GLN A 64 14.89 1.22 -1.19
CA GLN A 64 14.15 2.46 -1.10
C GLN A 64 12.68 2.23 -1.43
N HIS A 65 12.40 1.40 -2.43
CA HIS A 65 11.02 1.09 -2.79
C HIS A 65 10.33 0.32 -1.66
N LEU A 66 11.03 -0.62 -1.05
CA LEU A 66 10.46 -1.38 0.05
C LEU A 66 10.18 -0.48 1.24
N LYS A 67 11.08 0.45 1.51
CA LYS A 67 10.89 1.37 2.62
C LYS A 67 9.65 2.22 2.39
N CYS A 68 9.49 2.70 1.17
CA CYS A 68 8.35 3.54 0.84
C CYS A 68 7.03 2.78 1.02
N LEU A 69 6.99 1.55 0.54
CA LEU A 69 5.79 0.73 0.69
C LEU A 69 5.50 0.39 2.14
N LYS A 70 6.56 0.18 2.92
CA LYS A 70 6.39 -0.14 4.32
C LYS A 70 5.85 1.05 5.09
N GLU A 71 6.38 2.23 4.80
CA GLU A 71 5.93 3.43 5.50
C GLU A 71 4.48 3.75 5.18
N ALA A 72 4.02 3.39 3.98
CA ALA A 72 2.64 3.60 3.61
C ALA A 72 1.73 2.50 4.14
N GLY A 73 2.30 1.46 4.71
CA GLY A 73 1.52 0.40 5.32
C GLY A 73 1.13 -0.74 4.41
N PHE A 74 1.60 -0.76 3.16
CA PHE A 74 1.23 -1.84 2.25
C PHE A 74 1.96 -3.13 2.54
N ILE A 75 3.15 -3.04 3.12
CA ILE A 75 3.89 -4.25 3.46
C ILE A 75 4.40 -4.12 4.89
N ILE A 76 4.66 -5.26 5.47
CA ILE A 76 5.16 -5.36 6.82
C ILE A 76 6.52 -6.02 6.77
N GLY A 77 7.53 -5.40 7.37
CA GLY A 77 8.86 -5.98 7.39
C GLY A 77 9.13 -6.64 8.71
N ASN A 78 9.62 -7.86 8.67
CA ASN A 78 10.00 -8.59 9.87
C ASN A 78 11.44 -8.98 9.78
N VAL A 79 12.20 -8.70 10.83
CA VAL A 79 13.60 -9.04 10.85
C VAL A 79 13.75 -10.46 11.37
N GLU A 80 14.39 -11.30 10.58
CA GLU A 80 14.61 -12.68 10.98
C GLU A 80 16.08 -12.97 10.82
N GLY A 81 16.82 -12.83 11.90
CA GLY A 81 18.25 -13.01 11.84
C GLY A 81 18.86 -11.93 10.98
N PRO A 82 19.72 -12.30 10.05
CA PRO A 82 20.38 -11.30 9.21
C PRO A 82 19.53 -10.82 8.04
N ARG A 83 18.30 -11.30 7.94
CA ARG A 83 17.46 -10.96 6.82
C ARG A 83 16.20 -10.25 7.26
N THR A 84 15.60 -9.51 6.34
CA THR A 84 14.30 -8.93 6.57
C THR A 84 13.33 -9.59 5.61
N CYS A 85 12.20 -10.04 6.13
CA CYS A 85 11.16 -10.64 5.31
C CYS A 85 10.02 -9.66 5.18
N TYR A 86 9.42 -9.63 4.01
CA TYR A 86 8.34 -8.68 3.73
C TYR A 86 7.05 -9.41 3.39
N CYS A 87 5.98 -9.01 4.06
CA CYS A 87 4.67 -9.60 3.85
C CYS A 87 3.70 -8.52 3.41
N LEU A 88 2.79 -8.86 2.53
CA LEU A 88 1.77 -7.92 2.10
C LEU A 88 0.72 -7.75 3.19
N ASP A 89 0.34 -6.53 3.46
CA ASP A 89 -0.77 -6.28 4.36
C ASP A 89 -2.03 -6.24 3.51
N LYS A 90 -2.72 -7.36 3.44
CA LYS A 90 -3.89 -7.48 2.57
C LYS A 90 -5.02 -6.56 2.98
N VAL A 91 -5.16 -6.32 4.26
CA VAL A 91 -6.22 -5.44 4.75
C VAL A 91 -5.98 -4.02 4.25
N LYS A 92 -4.72 -3.60 4.26
CA LYS A 92 -4.38 -2.27 3.80
C LYS A 92 -4.62 -2.13 2.31
N LEU A 93 -4.24 -3.15 1.55
CA LEU A 93 -4.45 -3.11 0.11
C LEU A 93 -5.94 -3.07 -0.22
N GLU A 94 -6.73 -3.83 0.52
CA GLU A 94 -8.16 -3.82 0.30
C GLU A 94 -8.76 -2.47 0.64
N LYS A 95 -8.29 -1.87 1.71
CA LYS A 95 -8.76 -0.55 2.09
C LYS A 95 -8.46 0.46 0.98
N PHE A 96 -7.25 0.38 0.42
CA PHE A 96 -6.89 1.28 -0.67
C PHE A 96 -7.82 1.07 -1.86
N SER A 97 -8.13 -0.17 -2.19
CA SER A 97 -9.00 -0.46 -3.32
C SER A 97 -10.39 0.12 -3.11
N ARG A 98 -10.90 0.02 -1.89
CA ARG A 98 -12.21 0.57 -1.62
C ARG A 98 -12.19 2.09 -1.69
N MET A 99 -11.14 2.72 -1.20
CA MET A 99 -11.04 4.16 -1.26
C MET A 99 -10.91 4.63 -2.70
N ALA A 100 -10.19 3.88 -3.52
CA ALA A 100 -10.06 4.25 -4.92
C ALA A 100 -11.40 4.17 -5.64
N ALA A 101 -12.24 3.23 -5.23
CA ALA A 101 -13.53 3.09 -5.85
C ALA A 101 -14.45 4.27 -5.55
N GLU A 102 -14.16 5.01 -4.48
CA GLU A 102 -14.95 6.18 -4.16
C GLU A 102 -14.76 7.27 -5.19
N LEU A 103 -13.75 7.16 -6.01
CA LEU A 103 -13.52 8.16 -7.05
C LEU A 103 -14.27 7.86 -8.32
N GLU A 104 -15.05 6.77 -8.33
CA GLU A 104 -15.78 6.41 -9.51
C GLU A 104 -16.88 7.41 -9.83
N LEU A 105 -17.02 7.77 -11.09
CA LEU A 105 -18.00 8.74 -11.47
C LEU A 105 -19.17 8.22 -12.26
N SER A 106 -19.09 6.99 -12.65
CA SER A 106 -20.06 6.49 -13.61
C SER A 106 -21.50 6.66 -13.24
N SER A 107 -21.83 6.43 -12.02
CA SER A 107 -23.20 6.43 -11.67
C SER A 107 -23.81 7.81 -11.60
N GLN A 108 -23.00 8.78 -11.45
CA GLN A 108 -23.51 10.06 -11.26
C GLN A 108 -23.77 10.74 -12.55
N ILE A 109 -23.26 10.28 -13.58
CA ILE A 109 -23.34 10.93 -14.84
C ILE A 109 -24.36 10.31 -15.76
#